data_036542d9850731f6018c3e974bedfb2b
#
_entry.id   036542d9850731f6018c3e974bedfb2b
#
_cell.length_a   1.000
_cell.length_b   1.000
_cell.length_c   1.000
_cell.angle_alpha   90.00
_cell.angle_beta   90.00
_cell.angle_gamma   90.00
#
_symmetry.space_group_name_H-M   'P 1'
#
loop_
_entity.id
_entity.type
_entity.pdbx_description
1 polymer ?
#
loop_
_entity_poly.entity_id
_entity_poly.type
_entity_poly.pdbx_seq_one_letter_code
_entity_poly.pdbx_strand_id
1 'polypeptide(L)' 'MENDATKTILPSKEALNEFLKAHKYKSFPTAVEAARNGKKLVFIFLDWEAYGDRSYYYCKEDDAVYSDYLSIGD' A
#
# COMPACT_ATOMS: atom_id res chain seq x y z
N MET A 1 -1.44 -22.33 9.44
CA MET A 1 -0.65 -21.94 8.72
C MET A 1 -0.67 -20.57 8.57
N GLU A 2 0.26 -19.91 8.53
CA GLU A 2 0.17 -18.64 8.37
C GLU A 2 -0.03 -18.32 7.05
N ASN A 3 -0.63 -17.23 6.75
CA ASN A 3 -0.85 -16.97 5.41
C ASN A 3 0.18 -16.01 4.92
N ASP A 4 0.28 -15.91 3.62
CA ASP A 4 1.30 -15.10 3.01
C ASP A 4 1.06 -13.64 3.23
N ALA A 5 -0.19 -13.25 3.39
CA ALA A 5 -0.50 -11.85 3.58
C ALA A 5 0.14 -11.32 4.85
N THR A 6 0.23 -12.16 5.86
CA THR A 6 0.84 -11.76 7.10
C THR A 6 2.31 -11.42 6.90
N LYS A 7 2.96 -12.16 6.02
CA LYS A 7 4.38 -11.93 5.80
C LYS A 7 4.66 -10.68 5.02
N THR A 8 3.68 -10.20 4.25
CA THR A 8 3.92 -9.03 3.43
C THR A 8 3.59 -7.74 4.17
N ILE A 9 2.93 -7.82 5.32
CA ILE A 9 2.58 -6.62 6.04
C ILE A 9 3.79 -6.10 6.80
N LEU A 10 4.08 -4.85 6.60
CA LEU A 10 5.24 -4.24 7.23
C LEU A 10 4.95 -3.98 8.70
N PRO A 11 5.95 -4.12 9.56
CA PRO A 11 5.71 -4.05 11.00
C PRO A 11 5.56 -2.66 11.58
N SER A 12 6.01 -1.64 10.89
CA SER A 12 5.95 -0.30 11.45
C SER A 12 5.98 0.76 10.37
N LYS A 13 5.69 2.00 10.76
CA LYS A 13 5.75 3.10 9.82
C LYS A 13 7.17 3.31 9.33
N GLU A 14 8.14 3.05 10.18
CA GLU A 14 9.53 3.18 9.78
C GLU A 14 9.86 2.17 8.71
N ALA A 15 9.37 0.94 8.86
CA ALA A 15 9.60 -0.07 7.84
C ALA A 15 8.94 0.34 6.54
N LEU A 16 7.76 0.96 6.62
CA LEU A 16 7.10 1.46 5.44
C LEU A 16 7.93 2.53 4.75
N ASN A 17 8.48 3.47 5.51
CA ASN A 17 9.28 4.54 4.91
C ASN A 17 10.51 3.98 4.21
N GLU A 18 11.14 2.98 4.81
CA GLU A 18 12.29 2.35 4.17
C GLU A 18 11.88 1.65 2.89
N PHE A 19 10.74 0.99 2.93
CA PHE A 19 10.25 0.29 1.75
C PHE A 19 9.94 1.28 0.62
N LEU A 20 9.35 2.42 0.96
CA LEU A 20 9.04 3.43 -0.04
C LEU A 20 10.30 4.05 -0.65
N LYS A 21 11.38 4.09 0.12
CA LYS A 21 12.64 4.57 -0.42
C LYS A 21 13.26 3.56 -1.37
N ALA A 22 13.07 2.29 -1.08
CA ALA A 22 13.66 1.23 -1.91
C ALA A 22 12.88 0.98 -3.19
N HIS A 23 11.60 1.36 -3.20
CA HIS A 23 10.74 1.13 -4.35
C HIS A 23 10.06 2.43 -4.72
N LYS A 24 9.58 2.52 -5.95
CA LYS A 24 8.90 3.73 -6.37
C LYS A 24 7.56 3.83 -5.68
N TYR A 25 7.24 5.00 -5.18
CA TYR A 25 5.91 5.24 -4.63
C TYR A 25 5.12 6.06 -5.64
N LYS A 26 3.98 5.55 -6.04
CA LYS A 26 3.14 6.23 -7.01
C LYS A 26 1.87 6.68 -6.33
N SER A 27 1.71 7.99 -6.24
CA SER A 27 0.49 8.52 -5.65
C SER A 27 -0.65 8.49 -6.65
N PHE A 28 -0.33 8.31 -7.93
CA PHE A 28 -1.35 8.28 -8.95
C PHE A 28 -0.87 7.37 -10.07
N PRO A 29 -1.69 6.44 -10.57
CA PRO A 29 -3.08 6.23 -10.16
C PRO A 29 -3.15 5.63 -8.77
N THR A 30 -4.36 5.67 -8.20
CA THR A 30 -4.55 5.07 -6.88
C THR A 30 -4.47 3.56 -7.00
N ALA A 31 -4.38 2.89 -5.85
CA ALA A 31 -4.31 1.44 -5.87
C ALA A 31 -5.57 0.84 -6.50
N VAL A 32 -6.74 1.44 -6.24
CA VAL A 32 -7.98 0.93 -6.81
C VAL A 32 -7.91 1.01 -8.34
N GLU A 33 -7.44 2.13 -8.86
CA GLU A 33 -7.36 2.28 -10.29
C GLU A 33 -6.33 1.34 -10.91
N ALA A 34 -5.21 1.15 -10.23
CA ALA A 34 -4.20 0.24 -10.71
C ALA A 34 -4.76 -1.19 -10.78
N ALA A 35 -5.53 -1.57 -9.75
CA ALA A 35 -6.12 -2.90 -9.74
C ALA A 35 -7.14 -3.05 -10.86
N ARG A 36 -7.89 -1.99 -11.15
CA ARG A 36 -8.84 -2.03 -12.28
C ARG A 36 -8.13 -2.22 -13.60
N ASN A 37 -6.91 -1.74 -13.68
CA ASN A 37 -6.13 -1.89 -14.90
C ASN A 37 -5.41 -3.22 -14.98
N GLY A 38 -5.69 -4.12 -14.05
CA GLY A 38 -5.12 -5.46 -14.12
C GLY A 38 -3.86 -5.67 -13.31
N LYS A 39 -3.44 -4.67 -12.56
CA LYS A 39 -2.25 -4.82 -11.74
C LYS A 39 -2.55 -5.71 -10.55
N LYS A 40 -1.60 -6.54 -10.20
CA LYS A 40 -1.75 -7.39 -9.03
C LYS A 40 -1.07 -6.71 -7.87
N LEU A 41 -1.86 -6.37 -6.86
CA LEU A 41 -1.38 -5.62 -5.72
C LEU A 41 -1.43 -6.46 -4.46
N VAL A 42 -0.45 -6.23 -3.60
CA VAL A 42 -0.38 -6.93 -2.32
C VAL A 42 -0.41 -5.88 -1.23
N PHE A 43 -1.32 -6.03 -0.29
CA PHE A 43 -1.44 -5.09 0.82
C PHE A 43 -0.20 -5.17 1.70
N ILE A 44 0.41 -4.03 2.02
CA ILE A 44 1.62 -4.03 2.82
C ILE A 44 1.51 -3.21 4.09
N PHE A 45 0.64 -2.21 4.15
CA PHE A 45 0.57 -1.39 5.35
C PHE A 45 -0.69 -0.55 5.38
N LEU A 46 -1.23 -0.34 6.57
CA LEU A 46 -2.36 0.55 6.77
C LEU A 46 -1.91 1.65 7.69
N ASP A 47 -1.97 2.89 7.22
CA ASP A 47 -1.53 4.03 7.98
C ASP A 47 -2.75 4.79 8.48
N TRP A 48 -2.92 4.87 9.80
CA TRP A 48 -4.04 5.57 10.39
C TRP A 48 -3.75 7.06 10.41
N GLU A 49 -4.62 7.82 9.79
CA GLU A 49 -4.44 9.26 9.75
C GLU A 49 -5.59 9.92 10.47
N ALA A 50 -5.49 11.22 10.68
CA ALA A 50 -6.46 11.94 11.50
C ALA A 50 -7.88 11.83 10.94
N TYR A 51 -8.03 11.92 9.64
CA TYR A 51 -9.36 11.94 9.04
C TYR A 51 -9.61 10.77 8.13
N GLY A 52 -8.78 9.76 8.19
CA GLY A 52 -8.99 8.61 7.33
C GLY A 52 -7.81 7.68 7.41
N ASP A 53 -7.85 6.67 6.56
CA ASP A 53 -6.80 5.66 6.54
C ASP A 53 -6.19 5.65 5.16
N ARG A 54 -4.89 5.46 5.09
CA ARG A 54 -4.22 5.28 3.81
C ARG A 54 -3.67 3.87 3.76
N SER A 55 -4.10 3.12 2.75
CA SER A 55 -3.66 1.75 2.56
C SER A 55 -2.59 1.73 1.50
N TYR A 56 -1.52 0.98 1.76
CA TYR A 56 -0.42 0.87 0.82
C TYR A 56 -0.37 -0.53 0.25
N TYR A 57 -0.10 -0.60 -1.05
CA TYR A 57 -0.05 -1.86 -1.76
C TYR A 57 1.19 -1.89 -2.63
N TYR A 58 1.79 -3.07 -2.74
CA TYR A 58 2.97 -3.23 -3.57
C TYR A 58 2.61 -3.98 -4.85
N CYS A 59 3.14 -3.49 -5.96
CA CYS A 59 2.96 -4.15 -7.25
C CYS A 59 4.30 -4.67 -7.70
N LYS A 60 4.43 -5.97 -7.75
CA LYS A 60 5.71 -6.59 -8.12
C LYS A 60 6.06 -6.33 -9.57
N GLU A 61 5.06 -6.30 -10.43
CA GLU A 61 5.31 -6.08 -11.84
C GLU A 61 5.98 -4.75 -12.10
N ASP A 62 5.54 -3.73 -11.39
CA ASP A 62 6.08 -2.39 -11.57
C ASP A 62 7.18 -2.07 -10.59
N ASP A 63 7.36 -2.91 -9.58
CA ASP A 63 8.30 -2.64 -8.50
C ASP A 63 7.95 -1.30 -7.88
N ALA A 64 6.68 -1.08 -7.63
CA ALA A 64 6.19 0.20 -7.15
C ALA A 64 5.11 0.01 -6.10
N VAL A 65 4.92 1.04 -5.28
CA VAL A 65 3.92 1.04 -4.25
C VAL A 65 2.79 1.98 -4.65
N TYR A 66 1.57 1.50 -4.50
CA TYR A 66 0.37 2.30 -4.77
C TYR A 66 -0.39 2.46 -3.47
N SER A 67 -1.20 3.48 -3.37
CA SER A 67 -1.97 3.69 -2.16
C SER A 67 -3.36 4.19 -2.46
N ASP A 68 -4.24 4.02 -1.49
CA ASP A 68 -5.59 4.55 -1.53
C ASP A 68 -5.85 5.24 -0.21
N TYR A 69 -6.61 6.31 -0.26
CA TYR A 69 -6.99 7.02 0.95
C TYR A 69 -8.50 6.89 1.13
N LEU A 70 -8.91 6.47 2.32
CA LEU A 70 -10.32 6.35 2.63
C LEU A 70 -10.64 7.31 3.75
N SER A 71 -11.44 8.31 3.48
CA SER A 71 -11.82 9.28 4.49
C SER A 71 -12.89 8.69 5.38
N ILE A 72 -12.71 8.78 6.67
CA ILE A 72 -13.72 8.31 7.59
C ILE A 72 -14.30 9.45 8.39
N GLY A 73 -13.78 10.63 8.27
CA GLY A 73 -14.38 11.76 8.91
C GLY A 73 -15.39 12.37 8.00
N ASP A 74 -16.25 13.00 8.31
CA ASP A 74 -17.08 13.58 7.44
C ASP A 74 -17.55 14.54 7.78
#